data_8221f372c8f427848754d54d315e6d24
#
_entry.id   8221f372c8f427848754d54d315e6d24
#
_cell.length_a   1.000
_cell.length_b   1.000
_cell.length_c   1.000
_cell.angle_alpha   90.00
_cell.angle_beta   90.00
_cell.angle_gamma   90.00
#
_symmetry.space_group_name_H-M   'P 1'
#
loop_
_entity.id
_entity.type
_entity.pdbx_description
1 polymer ?
#
loop_
_entity_poly.entity_id
_entity_poly.type
_entity_poly.pdbx_seq_one_letter_code
_entity_poly.pdbx_strand_id
1 'polypeptide(L)'
;MIHQKIKDLFQSSVEHICSGISDYSVHPDIDFQRNRKLSAQKLISFLVSQGSSSTKVEMLDFWGLDDSSLPTSSALNQQRQKLKPDAMEAVFRHFNSSVMALVPNTLSDDKYRFLAADGSTCTYFST
;
A
#
# COMPACT_ATOMS: atom_id res chain seq x y z
N MET A 1 -10.70 -16.13 11.58
CA MET A 1 -9.94 -16.75 10.50
C MET A 1 -8.68 -15.96 10.20
N ILE A 2 -7.64 -16.64 9.77
CA ILE A 2 -6.33 -16.01 9.59
C ILE A 2 -6.31 -14.91 8.52
N HIS A 3 -7.06 -15.11 7.43
CA HIS A 3 -7.07 -14.09 6.39
C HIS A 3 -7.73 -12.77 6.83
N GLN A 4 -8.71 -12.79 7.69
CA GLN A 4 -9.29 -11.55 8.23
C GLN A 4 -8.28 -10.84 9.11
N LYS A 5 -7.57 -11.59 9.95
CA LYS A 5 -6.48 -11.04 10.78
C LYS A 5 -5.38 -10.41 9.95
N ILE A 6 -4.99 -11.02 8.83
CA ILE A 6 -3.98 -10.46 7.92
C ILE A 6 -4.47 -9.16 7.28
N LYS A 7 -5.73 -9.11 6.84
CA LYS A 7 -6.32 -7.86 6.33
C LYS A 7 -6.35 -6.77 7.39
N ASP A 8 -6.73 -7.11 8.60
CA ASP A 8 -6.78 -6.16 9.71
C ASP A 8 -5.38 -5.64 10.05
N LEU A 9 -4.36 -6.50 10.00
CA LEU A 9 -2.96 -6.11 10.19
C LEU A 9 -2.47 -5.17 9.10
N PHE A 10 -2.85 -5.43 7.85
CA PHE A 10 -2.53 -4.53 6.74
C PHE A 10 -3.17 -3.17 6.93
N GLN A 11 -4.47 -3.14 7.24
CA GLN A 11 -5.21 -1.91 7.51
C GLN A 11 -4.55 -1.12 8.66
N SER A 12 -4.22 -1.81 9.76
CA SER A 12 -3.55 -1.20 10.90
C SER A 12 -2.18 -0.64 10.53
N SER A 13 -1.45 -1.32 9.67
CA SER A 13 -0.15 -0.86 9.19
C SER A 13 -0.27 0.42 8.37
N VAL A 14 -1.25 0.48 7.46
CA VAL A 14 -1.52 1.69 6.68
C VAL A 14 -1.91 2.85 7.61
N GLU A 15 -2.80 2.60 8.57
CA GLU A 15 -3.23 3.61 9.55
C GLU A 15 -2.05 4.12 10.39
N HIS A 16 -1.19 3.21 10.84
CA HIS A 16 -0.01 3.56 11.62
C HIS A 16 0.93 4.50 10.85
N ILE A 17 1.23 4.16 9.59
CA ILE A 17 2.10 5.01 8.76
C ILE A 17 1.42 6.34 8.43
N CYS A 18 0.12 6.33 8.14
CA CYS A 18 -0.63 7.56 7.87
C CYS A 18 -0.76 8.48 9.10
N SER A 19 -0.67 7.96 10.30
CA SER A 19 -0.65 8.78 11.52
C SER A 19 0.58 9.70 11.59
N GLY A 20 1.68 9.31 10.95
CA GLY A 20 2.90 10.11 10.82
C GLY A 20 3.18 10.50 9.37
N ILE A 21 2.15 10.81 8.59
CA ILE A 21 2.28 11.04 7.14
C ILE A 21 3.21 12.20 6.79
N SER A 22 3.40 13.15 7.69
CA SER A 22 4.35 14.26 7.48
C SER A 22 5.77 13.78 7.21
N ASP A 23 6.18 12.69 7.83
CA ASP A 23 7.52 12.10 7.64
C ASP A 23 7.69 11.49 6.25
N TYR A 24 6.58 11.17 5.59
CA TYR A 24 6.53 10.52 4.28
C TYR A 24 5.99 11.42 3.18
N SER A 25 5.83 12.71 3.46
CA SER A 25 5.32 13.70 2.51
C SER A 25 6.47 14.53 1.95
N VAL A 26 6.40 14.86 0.66
CA VAL A 26 7.40 15.71 0.00
C VAL A 26 7.42 17.10 0.64
N HIS A 27 6.23 17.64 0.96
CA HIS A 27 6.07 18.91 1.67
C HIS A 27 5.29 18.66 2.97
N PRO A 28 5.97 18.37 4.09
CA PRO A 28 5.32 17.91 5.32
C PRO A 28 4.22 18.83 5.86
N ASP A 29 4.36 20.14 5.67
CA ASP A 29 3.44 21.14 6.22
C ASP A 29 2.19 21.35 5.37
N ILE A 30 2.18 20.85 4.13
CA ILE A 30 1.15 21.13 3.13
C ILE A 30 0.47 19.86 2.68
N ASP A 31 1.24 18.80 2.39
CA ASP A 31 0.74 17.58 1.79
C ASP A 31 -0.10 16.78 2.78
N PHE A 32 -1.24 16.27 2.30
CA PHE A 32 -2.18 15.44 3.07
C PHE A 32 -2.77 16.12 4.33
N GLN A 33 -2.65 17.44 4.44
CA GLN A 33 -3.21 18.19 5.57
C GLN A 33 -4.71 18.47 5.43
N ARG A 34 -5.23 18.47 4.20
CA ARG A 34 -6.64 18.69 3.92
C ARG A 34 -7.38 17.37 3.76
N ASN A 35 -8.59 17.32 4.28
CA ASN A 35 -9.48 16.18 4.05
C ASN A 35 -10.02 16.25 2.60
N ARG A 36 -9.45 15.40 1.74
CA ARG A 36 -9.82 15.31 0.32
C ARG A 36 -10.39 13.94 0.00
N LYS A 37 -11.04 13.80 -1.17
CA LYS A 37 -11.56 12.52 -1.67
C LYS A 37 -10.50 11.40 -1.65
N LEU A 38 -9.26 11.75 -1.97
CA LEU A 38 -8.13 10.82 -1.98
C LEU A 38 -7.22 11.11 -0.79
N SER A 39 -7.49 10.45 0.32
CA SER A 39 -6.64 10.50 1.51
C SER A 39 -5.37 9.68 1.32
N ALA A 40 -4.37 9.90 2.17
CA ALA A 40 -3.15 9.09 2.18
C ALA A 40 -3.45 7.60 2.38
N GLN A 41 -4.37 7.25 3.25
CA GLN A 41 -4.81 5.86 3.46
C GLN A 41 -5.35 5.23 2.18
N LYS A 42 -6.27 5.91 1.50
CA LYS A 42 -6.86 5.41 0.25
C LYS A 42 -5.81 5.30 -0.85
N LEU A 43 -4.91 6.28 -0.94
CA LEU A 43 -3.82 6.27 -1.92
C LEU A 43 -2.91 5.05 -1.72
N ILE A 44 -2.44 4.82 -0.52
CA ILE A 44 -1.56 3.69 -0.21
C ILE A 44 -2.29 2.37 -0.45
N SER A 45 -3.52 2.24 0.01
CA SER A 45 -4.32 1.03 -0.18
C SER A 45 -4.55 0.73 -1.66
N PHE A 46 -4.82 1.77 -2.46
CA PHE A 46 -4.96 1.62 -3.91
C PHE A 46 -3.65 1.18 -4.57
N LEU A 47 -2.53 1.83 -4.23
CA LEU A 47 -1.23 1.49 -4.81
C LEU A 47 -0.81 0.03 -4.53
N VAL A 48 -1.12 -0.46 -3.34
CA VAL A 48 -0.84 -1.88 -2.99
C VAL A 48 -1.79 -2.83 -3.70
N SER A 49 -3.03 -2.45 -3.94
CA SER A 49 -4.05 -3.32 -4.55
C SER A 49 -3.97 -3.39 -6.07
N GLN A 50 -3.14 -2.57 -6.72
CA GLN A 50 -3.03 -2.54 -8.18
C GLN A 50 -2.58 -3.89 -8.73
N GLY A 51 -3.28 -4.33 -9.79
CA GLY A 51 -2.93 -5.50 -10.57
C GLY A 51 -2.25 -5.13 -11.89
N SER A 52 -2.52 -5.92 -12.92
CA SER A 52 -1.88 -5.78 -14.24
C SER A 52 -2.70 -4.97 -15.26
N SER A 53 -3.85 -4.46 -14.86
CA SER A 53 -4.72 -3.66 -15.74
C SER A 53 -4.23 -2.21 -15.85
N SER A 54 -4.85 -1.44 -16.75
CA SER A 54 -4.55 -0.01 -16.84
C SER A 54 -4.98 0.72 -15.57
N THR A 55 -4.35 1.84 -15.27
CA THR A 55 -4.66 2.65 -14.09
C THR A 55 -6.16 2.97 -13.97
N LYS A 56 -6.79 3.31 -15.09
CA LYS A 56 -8.22 3.63 -15.10
C LYS A 56 -9.09 2.44 -14.69
N VAL A 57 -8.79 1.26 -15.19
CA VAL A 57 -9.50 0.02 -14.82
C VAL A 57 -9.28 -0.31 -13.36
N GLU A 58 -8.05 -0.22 -12.88
CA GLU A 58 -7.73 -0.45 -11.47
C GLU A 58 -8.46 0.54 -10.55
N MET A 59 -8.58 1.80 -10.95
CA MET A 59 -9.34 2.80 -10.19
C MET A 59 -10.83 2.46 -10.12
N LEU A 60 -11.41 2.01 -11.24
CA LEU A 60 -12.81 1.59 -11.28
C LEU A 60 -13.05 0.37 -10.40
N ASP A 61 -12.14 -0.58 -10.40
CA ASP A 61 -12.24 -1.79 -9.58
C ASP A 61 -12.13 -1.45 -8.08
N PHE A 62 -11.29 -0.49 -7.71
CA PHE A 62 -11.08 -0.11 -6.33
C PHE A 62 -12.23 0.72 -5.76
N TRP A 63 -12.69 1.76 -6.48
CA TRP A 63 -13.74 2.67 -6.02
C TRP A 63 -15.15 2.29 -6.46
N GLY A 64 -15.29 1.51 -7.54
CA GLY A 64 -16.58 1.20 -8.14
C GLY A 64 -17.06 2.27 -9.12
N LEU A 65 -17.95 1.87 -10.03
CA LEU A 65 -18.44 2.74 -11.11
C LEU A 65 -19.32 3.90 -10.61
N ASP A 66 -20.08 3.65 -9.55
CA ASP A 66 -21.08 4.60 -9.03
C ASP A 66 -20.59 5.35 -7.79
N ASP A 67 -19.32 5.19 -7.43
CA ASP A 67 -18.78 5.82 -6.24
C ASP A 67 -18.43 7.29 -6.53
N SER A 68 -19.13 8.20 -5.84
CA SER A 68 -18.85 9.63 -5.91
C SER A 68 -17.45 10.01 -5.40
N SER A 69 -16.78 9.10 -4.70
CA SER A 69 -15.42 9.29 -4.20
C SER A 69 -14.33 8.93 -5.21
N LEU A 70 -14.71 8.44 -6.41
CA LEU A 70 -13.76 8.13 -7.47
C LEU A 70 -12.98 9.39 -7.87
N PRO A 71 -11.65 9.42 -7.69
CA PRO A 71 -10.85 10.55 -8.12
C PRO A 71 -10.63 10.52 -9.64
N THR A 72 -10.19 11.64 -10.21
CA THR A 72 -9.69 11.68 -11.58
C THR A 72 -8.27 11.08 -11.64
N SER A 73 -7.84 10.64 -12.81
CA SER A 73 -6.46 10.18 -13.01
C SER A 73 -5.45 11.28 -12.70
N SER A 74 -5.77 12.53 -13.02
CA SER A 74 -4.93 13.68 -12.70
C SER A 74 -4.80 13.87 -11.18
N ALA A 75 -5.91 13.78 -10.45
CA ALA A 75 -5.89 13.87 -8.98
C ALA A 75 -5.05 12.75 -8.36
N LEU A 76 -5.20 11.53 -8.87
CA LEU A 76 -4.40 10.38 -8.42
C LEU A 76 -2.90 10.66 -8.60
N ASN A 77 -2.49 11.10 -9.78
CA ASN A 77 -1.08 11.38 -10.08
C ASN A 77 -0.53 12.52 -9.23
N GLN A 78 -1.30 13.57 -9.01
CA GLN A 78 -0.90 14.68 -8.14
C GLN A 78 -0.70 14.23 -6.69
N GLN A 79 -1.59 13.43 -6.15
CA GLN A 79 -1.46 12.92 -4.78
C GLN A 79 -0.30 11.93 -4.65
N ARG A 80 -0.12 11.09 -5.66
CA ARG A 80 1.00 10.14 -5.69
C ARG A 80 2.36 10.84 -5.63
N GLN A 81 2.52 11.97 -6.32
CA GLN A 81 3.75 12.75 -6.32
C GLN A 81 4.08 13.37 -4.95
N LYS A 82 3.08 13.55 -4.09
CA LYS A 82 3.27 14.09 -2.73
C LYS A 82 3.79 13.05 -1.75
N LEU A 83 3.63 11.77 -2.07
CA LEU A 83 4.03 10.67 -1.20
C LEU A 83 5.46 10.23 -1.51
N LYS A 84 6.31 10.20 -0.50
CA LYS A 84 7.66 9.66 -0.65
C LYS A 84 7.60 8.14 -0.80
N PRO A 85 8.48 7.53 -1.61
CA PRO A 85 8.58 6.08 -1.73
C PRO A 85 8.81 5.37 -0.40
N ASP A 86 9.47 6.01 0.54
CA ASP A 86 9.73 5.50 1.89
C ASP A 86 8.46 5.10 2.64
N ALA A 87 7.31 5.71 2.32
CA ALA A 87 6.03 5.36 2.91
C ALA A 87 5.64 3.91 2.60
N MET A 88 5.86 3.47 1.36
CA MET A 88 5.54 2.10 0.95
C MET A 88 6.46 1.09 1.63
N GLU A 89 7.74 1.41 1.75
CA GLU A 89 8.69 0.59 2.51
C GLU A 89 8.30 0.50 3.98
N ALA A 90 7.91 1.60 4.58
CA ALA A 90 7.47 1.64 5.99
C ALA A 90 6.23 0.78 6.23
N VAL A 91 5.23 0.84 5.35
CA VAL A 91 4.03 -0.02 5.42
C VAL A 91 4.42 -1.49 5.30
N PHE A 92 5.27 -1.83 4.34
CA PHE A 92 5.76 -3.18 4.11
C PHE A 92 6.47 -3.74 5.35
N ARG A 93 7.39 -2.98 5.93
CA ARG A 93 8.14 -3.40 7.13
C ARG A 93 7.23 -3.57 8.34
N HIS A 94 6.34 -2.61 8.58
CA HIS A 94 5.39 -2.67 9.69
C HIS A 94 4.45 -3.86 9.54
N PHE A 95 3.90 -4.07 8.36
CA PHE A 95 3.02 -5.21 8.07
C PHE A 95 3.74 -6.54 8.28
N ASN A 96 4.93 -6.70 7.73
CA ASN A 96 5.70 -7.93 7.88
C ASN A 96 6.04 -8.23 9.35
N SER A 97 6.45 -7.23 10.10
CA SER A 97 6.72 -7.39 11.53
C SER A 97 5.48 -7.85 12.29
N SER A 98 4.32 -7.27 11.96
CA SER A 98 3.05 -7.63 12.58
C SER A 98 2.61 -9.05 12.24
N VAL A 99 2.78 -9.46 10.99
CA VAL A 99 2.47 -10.83 10.54
C VAL A 99 3.41 -11.84 11.19
N MET A 100 4.69 -11.54 11.27
CA MET A 100 5.68 -12.41 11.91
C MET A 100 5.41 -12.61 13.40
N ALA A 101 4.88 -11.60 14.07
CA ALA A 101 4.46 -11.72 15.47
C ALA A 101 3.19 -12.57 15.63
N LEU A 102 2.30 -12.55 14.63
CA LEU A 102 1.05 -13.33 14.64
C LEU A 102 1.27 -14.80 14.32
N VAL A 103 2.18 -15.11 13.39
CA VAL A 103 2.47 -16.48 12.93
C VAL A 103 3.75 -16.94 13.58
N PRO A 104 3.67 -17.62 14.73
CA PRO A 104 4.87 -18.19 15.33
C PRO A 104 5.46 -19.25 14.39
N ASN A 105 6.76 -19.50 14.49
CA ASN A 105 7.50 -20.47 13.68
C ASN A 105 7.03 -21.94 13.90
N THR A 106 5.74 -22.18 13.81
CA THR A 106 5.13 -23.48 14.09
C THR A 106 5.34 -24.54 13.00
N LEU A 107 5.97 -24.16 11.89
CA LEU A 107 6.14 -25.04 10.73
C LEU A 107 7.56 -25.58 10.56
N SER A 108 8.47 -25.22 11.43
CA SER A 108 9.83 -25.76 11.40
C SER A 108 10.28 -26.05 12.83
N ASP A 109 10.94 -27.18 13.00
CA ASP A 109 11.75 -27.42 14.18
C ASP A 109 12.61 -26.18 14.44
N ASP A 110 12.39 -25.48 15.46
CA ASP A 110 12.91 -24.18 15.95
C ASP A 110 14.27 -23.66 15.43
N LYS A 111 14.91 -24.37 14.51
CA LYS A 111 16.27 -24.08 14.04
C LYS A 111 16.34 -23.42 12.66
N TYR A 112 15.32 -23.55 11.82
CA TYR A 112 15.41 -23.14 10.42
C TYR A 112 14.19 -22.36 9.98
N ARG A 113 14.44 -21.24 9.30
CA ARG A 113 13.41 -20.45 8.63
C ARG A 113 13.51 -20.70 7.14
N PHE A 114 12.44 -21.24 6.56
CA PHE A 114 12.37 -21.46 5.12
C PHE A 114 11.85 -20.19 4.43
N LEU A 115 12.61 -19.72 3.44
CA LEU A 115 12.24 -18.61 2.59
C LEU A 115 12.22 -19.08 1.15
N ALA A 116 11.16 -18.74 0.43
CA ALA A 116 11.07 -18.96 -1.00
C ALA A 116 10.95 -17.61 -1.71
N ALA A 117 11.73 -17.42 -2.77
CA ALA A 117 11.67 -16.24 -3.59
C ALA A 117 11.55 -16.66 -5.05
N ASP A 118 10.66 -15.98 -5.78
CA ASP A 118 10.52 -16.13 -7.22
C ASP A 118 10.77 -14.77 -7.88
N GLY A 119 11.26 -14.80 -9.11
CA GLY A 119 11.59 -13.59 -9.86
C GLY A 119 10.87 -13.55 -11.18
N SER A 120 10.53 -12.35 -11.63
CA SER A 120 10.01 -12.11 -12.96
C SER A 120 10.91 -11.11 -13.69
N THR A 121 11.04 -11.29 -15.00
CA THR A 121 11.79 -10.37 -15.86
C THR A 121 10.81 -9.53 -16.67
N CYS A 122 11.07 -8.22 -16.70
CA CYS A 122 10.37 -7.30 -17.60
C CYS A 122 11.32 -6.89 -18.71
N THR A 123 10.87 -6.99 -19.96
CA THR A 123 11.63 -6.51 -21.11
C THR A 123 11.09 -5.14 -21.51
N TYR A 124 11.97 -4.15 -21.55
CA TYR A 124 11.65 -2.83 -22.05
C TYR A 124 12.17 -2.69 -23.46
N PHE A 125 11.31 -2.30 -24.36
CA PHE A 125 11.73 -1.88 -25.70
C PHE A 125 12.02 -0.39 -25.63
N SER A 126 13.30 -0.02 -25.73
CA SER A 126 13.69 1.38 -25.92
C SER A 126 13.42 1.79 -27.37
N THR A 127 12.66 2.83 -27.53
CA THR A 127 12.47 3.48 -28.85
C THR A 127 13.62 4.45 -29.13
#